data_2c4bc21f74482a438998afbdabc8c98d
#
_entry.id   2c4bc21f74482a438998afbdabc8c98d
#
_cell.length_a   1.000
_cell.length_b   1.000
_cell.length_c   1.000
_cell.angle_alpha   90.00
_cell.angle_beta   90.00
_cell.angle_gamma   90.00
#
_symmetry.space_group_name_H-M   'P 1'
#
loop_
_entity.id
_entity.type
_entity.pdbx_description
1 polymer ?
#
loop_
_entity_poly.entity_id
_entity_poly.type
_entity_poly.pdbx_seq_one_letter_code
_entity_poly.pdbx_strand_id
1 'polypeptide(L)'
;IPAGDSFVVKMTYDAKQMGTFHKQLLLYTNASEEPCLLTMQGKVVEKVSDFAGSYDYMLGAVKSDAQDVEFDDVNRGDRPVQRIHIFNPTESAMEPVVMHLPSYLTAQVSPSRLGPHRSGEVVLTLDSKKLHDFGLNQTSIYLGERPGDKISSEREISVSAVLLPGFEEMTSSQKAQAPKVALSTSTLDLGSFNGKKKLKGEVILTNQGKSNLEIRSMQMFTEGLQVSLGKRTIKPGESVKLKVTAIAAILKKQRSRTPRVLMITNDPDHAKVVVRIQVEK
;
A
#
# COMPACT_ATOMS: atom_id res chain seq x y z
N ILE A 1 -35.70 26.55 -20.92
CA ILE A 1 -36.16 25.28 -20.32
C ILE A 1 -37.57 25.13 -20.80
N PRO A 2 -37.93 23.96 -21.42
CA PRO A 2 -39.29 23.68 -21.82
C PRO A 2 -40.25 23.66 -20.63
N ALA A 3 -41.54 23.91 -20.89
CA ALA A 3 -42.55 23.86 -19.85
C ALA A 3 -42.65 22.45 -19.25
N GLY A 4 -42.56 22.35 -17.93
CA GLY A 4 -42.54 21.08 -17.19
C GLY A 4 -41.18 20.44 -16.95
N ASP A 5 -40.10 21.00 -17.54
CA ASP A 5 -38.75 20.53 -17.32
C ASP A 5 -38.10 21.21 -16.11
N SER A 6 -37.07 20.53 -15.56
CA SER A 6 -36.26 20.99 -14.45
C SER A 6 -34.79 21.05 -14.83
N PHE A 7 -34.00 21.87 -14.15
CA PHE A 7 -32.55 21.92 -14.26
C PHE A 7 -31.91 21.99 -12.88
N VAL A 8 -30.64 21.55 -12.78
CA VAL A 8 -29.89 21.54 -11.54
C VAL A 8 -28.85 22.67 -11.56
N VAL A 9 -28.90 23.54 -10.55
CA VAL A 9 -27.86 24.56 -10.33
C VAL A 9 -26.84 23.98 -9.35
N LYS A 10 -25.58 23.79 -9.80
CA LYS A 10 -24.49 23.36 -8.95
C LYS A 10 -23.64 24.56 -8.55
N MET A 11 -23.57 24.84 -7.24
CA MET A 11 -22.70 25.85 -6.66
C MET A 11 -21.49 25.18 -6.04
N THR A 12 -20.28 25.70 -6.33
CA THR A 12 -19.03 25.20 -5.76
C THR A 12 -18.27 26.37 -5.13
N TYR A 13 -17.83 26.19 -3.89
CA TYR A 13 -16.98 27.16 -3.19
C TYR A 13 -15.55 26.66 -3.16
N ASP A 14 -14.60 27.51 -3.62
CA ASP A 14 -13.17 27.22 -3.55
C ASP A 14 -12.65 27.59 -2.14
N ALA A 15 -12.43 26.60 -1.30
CA ALA A 15 -12.07 26.75 0.11
C ALA A 15 -10.60 27.15 0.33
N LYS A 16 -10.10 28.21 -0.34
CA LYS A 16 -8.72 28.70 -0.21
C LYS A 16 -8.44 29.47 1.09
N GLN A 17 -9.48 29.95 1.76
CA GLN A 17 -9.34 30.72 3.00
C GLN A 17 -10.18 30.09 4.11
N MET A 18 -9.60 29.96 5.29
CA MET A 18 -10.33 29.54 6.47
C MET A 18 -11.28 30.62 6.96
N GLY A 19 -12.38 30.23 7.59
CA GLY A 19 -13.37 31.12 8.13
C GLY A 19 -14.78 30.86 7.62
N THR A 20 -15.72 31.70 8.05
CA THR A 20 -17.10 31.63 7.58
C THR A 20 -17.26 32.32 6.24
N PHE A 21 -18.05 31.73 5.38
CA PHE A 21 -18.42 32.34 4.11
C PHE A 21 -19.94 32.37 3.96
N HIS A 22 -20.40 33.43 3.26
CA HIS A 22 -21.77 33.64 2.86
C HIS A 22 -21.79 34.15 1.42
N LYS A 23 -22.32 33.37 0.49
CA LYS A 23 -22.37 33.66 -0.94
C LYS A 23 -23.81 33.62 -1.42
N GLN A 24 -24.17 34.54 -2.30
CA GLN A 24 -25.51 34.65 -2.90
C GLN A 24 -25.39 34.54 -4.41
N LEU A 25 -26.29 33.81 -5.02
CA LEU A 25 -26.49 33.72 -6.46
C LEU A 25 -27.91 34.16 -6.76
N LEU A 26 -28.05 35.17 -7.62
CA LEU A 26 -29.33 35.65 -8.13
C LEU A 26 -29.62 34.99 -9.47
N LEU A 27 -30.72 34.29 -9.55
CA LEU A 27 -31.15 33.55 -10.73
C LEU A 27 -32.33 34.33 -11.36
N TYR A 28 -32.10 34.92 -12.53
CA TYR A 28 -33.10 35.64 -13.28
C TYR A 28 -33.78 34.68 -14.26
N THR A 29 -35.09 34.71 -14.27
CA THR A 29 -35.93 33.89 -15.17
C THR A 29 -36.99 34.72 -15.82
N ASN A 30 -37.60 34.23 -16.88
CA ASN A 30 -38.74 34.86 -17.52
C ASN A 30 -40.09 34.50 -16.83
N ALA A 31 -40.03 33.73 -15.75
CA ALA A 31 -41.21 33.32 -14.98
C ALA A 31 -41.55 34.29 -13.85
N SER A 32 -40.64 35.19 -13.46
CA SER A 32 -40.83 36.19 -12.41
C SER A 32 -39.96 37.42 -12.69
N GLU A 33 -40.48 38.62 -12.36
CA GLU A 33 -39.72 39.86 -12.40
C GLU A 33 -38.67 39.92 -11.28
N GLU A 34 -38.91 39.22 -10.16
CA GLU A 34 -37.96 39.11 -9.08
C GLU A 34 -37.04 37.91 -9.25
N PRO A 35 -35.72 38.07 -9.03
CA PRO A 35 -34.76 36.98 -9.13
C PRO A 35 -34.95 35.96 -7.98
N CYS A 36 -34.76 34.70 -8.29
CA CYS A 36 -34.67 33.65 -7.26
C CYS A 36 -33.30 33.75 -6.57
N LEU A 37 -33.30 33.98 -5.26
CA LEU A 37 -32.07 34.08 -4.46
C LEU A 37 -31.66 32.70 -3.93
N LEU A 38 -30.52 32.22 -4.36
CA LEU A 38 -29.87 31.05 -3.82
C LEU A 38 -28.74 31.45 -2.87
N THR A 39 -28.75 30.97 -1.64
CA THR A 39 -27.75 31.30 -0.65
C THR A 39 -26.93 30.04 -0.30
N MET A 40 -25.60 30.18 -0.34
CA MET A 40 -24.68 29.17 0.15
C MET A 40 -23.85 29.75 1.30
N GLN A 41 -23.97 29.16 2.46
CA GLN A 41 -23.19 29.54 3.63
C GLN A 41 -22.49 28.34 4.24
N GLY A 42 -21.35 28.57 4.86
CA GLY A 42 -20.59 27.52 5.51
C GLY A 42 -19.39 28.09 6.26
N LYS A 43 -18.65 27.18 6.87
CA LYS A 43 -17.39 27.48 7.55
C LYS A 43 -16.29 26.60 6.96
N VAL A 44 -15.24 27.22 6.44
CA VAL A 44 -14.02 26.52 6.07
C VAL A 44 -13.20 26.36 7.34
N VAL A 45 -12.97 25.13 7.75
CA VAL A 45 -12.14 24.80 8.89
C VAL A 45 -10.96 23.96 8.40
N GLU A 46 -9.81 24.14 9.03
CA GLU A 46 -8.72 23.20 8.86
C GLU A 46 -9.19 21.85 9.40
N LYS A 47 -9.05 20.79 8.58
CA LYS A 47 -9.39 19.45 9.05
C LYS A 47 -8.38 19.08 10.12
N VAL A 48 -8.75 19.26 11.37
CA VAL A 48 -8.04 18.62 12.47
C VAL A 48 -8.37 17.14 12.33
N SER A 49 -7.45 16.35 11.81
CA SER A 49 -7.60 14.91 11.85
C SER A 49 -7.32 14.49 13.29
N ASP A 50 -8.37 14.32 14.08
CA ASP A 50 -8.25 13.67 15.38
C ASP A 50 -7.96 12.20 15.13
N PHE A 51 -6.66 11.88 14.96
CA PHE A 51 -6.20 10.52 14.90
C PHE A 51 -6.26 9.93 16.30
N ALA A 52 -7.16 8.97 16.50
CA ALA A 52 -7.38 8.29 17.78
C ALA A 52 -6.36 7.17 18.07
N GLY A 53 -5.41 6.92 17.16
CA GLY A 53 -4.36 5.91 17.31
C GLY A 53 -3.12 6.43 18.04
N SER A 54 -2.12 5.55 18.19
CA SER A 54 -0.82 5.86 18.79
C SER A 54 0.20 6.24 17.73
N TYR A 55 1.19 7.03 18.12
CA TYR A 55 2.36 7.37 17.30
C TYR A 55 3.58 6.60 17.81
N ASP A 56 3.70 5.35 17.42
CA ASP A 56 4.63 4.39 18.01
C ASP A 56 6.05 4.48 17.43
N TYR A 57 6.24 5.25 16.37
CA TYR A 57 7.52 5.38 15.68
C TYR A 57 8.05 6.80 15.74
N MET A 58 9.39 6.91 15.75
CA MET A 58 10.11 8.18 15.59
C MET A 58 10.80 8.19 14.22
N LEU A 59 10.48 9.20 13.41
CA LEU A 59 11.10 9.46 12.11
C LEU A 59 11.86 10.79 12.18
N GLY A 60 13.13 10.73 12.64
CA GLY A 60 13.85 11.93 13.06
C GLY A 60 13.16 12.57 14.28
N ALA A 61 12.75 13.83 14.19
CA ALA A 61 12.01 14.50 15.26
C ALA A 61 10.47 14.38 15.11
N VAL A 62 9.97 13.75 14.07
CA VAL A 62 8.51 13.56 13.82
C VAL A 62 8.07 12.21 14.35
N LYS A 63 6.99 12.18 15.14
CA LYS A 63 6.33 10.93 15.52
C LYS A 63 5.39 10.45 14.40
N SER A 64 5.26 9.13 14.21
CA SER A 64 4.43 8.50 13.19
C SER A 64 3.70 7.28 13.73
N ASP A 65 2.53 6.99 13.17
CA ASP A 65 1.79 5.75 13.43
C ASP A 65 2.33 4.55 12.63
N ALA A 66 3.09 4.81 11.55
CA ALA A 66 3.66 3.77 10.70
C ALA A 66 5.09 4.10 10.27
N GLN A 67 5.91 3.07 10.16
CA GLN A 67 7.25 3.11 9.58
C GLN A 67 7.37 2.15 8.38
N ASP A 68 6.35 1.33 8.20
CA ASP A 68 6.21 0.39 7.10
C ASP A 68 4.84 0.58 6.47
N VAL A 69 4.81 0.87 5.19
CA VAL A 69 3.58 1.05 4.40
C VAL A 69 3.49 -0.08 3.40
N GLU A 70 2.48 -0.88 3.52
CA GLU A 70 2.19 -1.97 2.61
C GLU A 70 0.92 -1.62 1.84
N PHE A 71 1.06 -1.35 0.54
CA PHE A 71 -0.09 -1.29 -0.34
C PHE A 71 -0.62 -2.70 -0.54
N ASP A 72 -1.93 -2.84 -0.62
CA ASP A 72 -2.56 -4.11 -0.98
C ASP A 72 -2.15 -4.56 -2.39
N ASP A 73 -2.59 -5.74 -2.78
CA ASP A 73 -2.40 -6.24 -4.12
C ASP A 73 -2.99 -5.27 -5.13
N VAL A 74 -2.21 -4.92 -6.14
CA VAL A 74 -2.62 -3.97 -7.17
C VAL A 74 -2.61 -4.61 -8.54
N ASN A 75 -3.62 -4.28 -9.36
CA ASN A 75 -3.63 -4.58 -10.78
C ASN A 75 -3.05 -3.39 -11.56
N ARG A 76 -2.62 -3.63 -12.78
CA ARG A 76 -2.09 -2.56 -13.62
C ARG A 76 -3.17 -1.54 -13.95
N GLY A 77 -2.98 -0.31 -13.54
CA GLY A 77 -3.93 0.79 -13.68
C GLY A 77 -4.52 1.28 -12.36
N ASP A 78 -4.43 0.49 -11.30
CA ASP A 78 -4.89 0.88 -9.96
C ASP A 78 -4.06 2.05 -9.41
N ARG A 79 -4.71 2.88 -8.59
CA ARG A 79 -4.10 4.02 -7.90
C ARG A 79 -4.48 4.02 -6.42
N PRO A 80 -4.07 3.01 -5.66
CA PRO A 80 -4.37 2.93 -4.24
C PRO A 80 -3.69 4.05 -3.45
N VAL A 81 -4.29 4.37 -2.32
CA VAL A 81 -3.85 5.45 -1.42
C VAL A 81 -3.62 4.86 -0.03
N GLN A 82 -2.49 5.20 0.58
CA GLN A 82 -2.19 4.91 1.98
C GLN A 82 -1.94 6.22 2.74
N ARG A 83 -2.28 6.22 4.03
CA ARG A 83 -2.14 7.37 4.91
C ARG A 83 -1.23 7.02 6.07
N ILE A 84 -0.36 7.95 6.41
CA ILE A 84 0.51 7.90 7.57
C ILE A 84 0.15 9.11 8.42
N HIS A 85 -0.21 8.90 9.68
CA HIS A 85 -0.46 9.99 10.60
C HIS A 85 0.86 10.39 11.27
N ILE A 86 1.09 11.69 11.33
CA ILE A 86 2.31 12.28 11.89
C ILE A 86 1.96 13.27 12.99
N PHE A 87 2.88 13.43 13.92
CA PHE A 87 2.76 14.36 15.05
C PHE A 87 4.09 15.07 15.29
N ASN A 88 4.01 16.37 15.47
CA ASN A 88 5.15 17.19 15.87
C ASN A 88 5.23 17.26 17.40
N PRO A 89 6.15 16.54 18.06
CA PRO A 89 6.28 16.58 19.52
C PRO A 89 7.11 17.77 20.03
N THR A 90 7.64 18.64 19.15
CA THR A 90 8.55 19.72 19.50
C THR A 90 7.84 21.05 19.72
N GLU A 91 8.57 22.02 20.28
CA GLU A 91 8.12 23.40 20.52
C GLU A 91 8.22 24.29 19.26
N SER A 92 8.78 23.78 18.17
CA SER A 92 8.98 24.51 16.92
C SER A 92 8.08 23.99 15.81
N ALA A 93 7.62 24.87 14.92
CA ALA A 93 6.89 24.46 13.74
C ALA A 93 7.82 23.75 12.74
N MET A 94 7.28 22.75 12.04
CA MET A 94 7.96 21.96 11.00
C MET A 94 7.27 22.15 9.65
N GLU A 95 7.97 21.88 8.56
CA GLU A 95 7.44 21.78 7.21
C GLU A 95 7.78 20.39 6.63
N PRO A 96 7.08 19.34 7.10
CA PRO A 96 7.46 17.97 6.76
C PRO A 96 7.43 17.74 5.25
N VAL A 97 8.43 17.03 4.76
CA VAL A 97 8.57 16.71 3.33
C VAL A 97 8.95 15.25 3.15
N VAL A 98 8.33 14.61 2.16
CA VAL A 98 8.69 13.22 1.79
C VAL A 98 9.73 13.27 0.69
N MET A 99 10.84 12.59 0.92
CA MET A 99 12.01 12.57 0.04
C MET A 99 12.20 11.18 -0.59
N HIS A 100 12.94 11.11 -1.71
CA HIS A 100 13.25 9.86 -2.44
C HIS A 100 12.05 9.11 -2.97
N LEU A 101 11.02 9.83 -3.40
CA LEU A 101 9.87 9.22 -4.05
C LEU A 101 10.27 8.64 -5.41
N PRO A 102 10.07 7.33 -5.65
CA PRO A 102 10.21 6.76 -6.98
C PRO A 102 9.08 7.27 -7.89
N SER A 103 9.25 7.15 -9.20
CA SER A 103 8.31 7.70 -10.19
C SER A 103 6.88 7.18 -10.07
N TYR A 104 6.69 6.02 -9.46
CA TYR A 104 5.38 5.40 -9.23
C TYR A 104 4.70 5.82 -7.91
N LEU A 105 5.35 6.63 -7.06
CA LEU A 105 4.77 7.16 -5.83
C LEU A 105 4.65 8.67 -5.88
N THR A 106 3.56 9.20 -5.35
CA THR A 106 3.39 10.60 -5.01
C THR A 106 3.03 10.74 -3.54
N ALA A 107 3.48 11.82 -2.91
CA ALA A 107 3.19 12.11 -1.51
C ALA A 107 2.63 13.52 -1.36
N GLN A 108 1.66 13.67 -0.47
CA GLN A 108 1.11 14.96 -0.07
C GLN A 108 1.10 15.00 1.46
N VAL A 109 1.65 16.07 2.03
CA VAL A 109 1.64 16.31 3.48
C VAL A 109 0.58 17.36 3.80
N SER A 110 -0.25 17.09 4.79
CA SER A 110 -1.31 18.01 5.24
C SER A 110 -1.37 18.05 6.78
N PRO A 111 -1.30 19.25 7.38
CA PRO A 111 -0.97 20.54 6.76
C PRO A 111 0.50 20.61 6.30
N SER A 112 0.80 21.45 5.31
CA SER A 112 2.18 21.62 4.82
C SER A 112 3.12 22.22 5.88
N ARG A 113 2.56 22.95 6.86
CA ARG A 113 3.26 23.44 8.03
C ARG A 113 2.62 22.90 9.30
N LEU A 114 3.36 22.09 10.03
CA LEU A 114 2.92 21.41 11.23
C LEU A 114 3.40 22.18 12.47
N GLY A 115 2.48 22.86 13.12
CA GLY A 115 2.76 23.63 14.34
C GLY A 115 3.25 22.75 15.51
N PRO A 116 3.76 23.38 16.61
CA PRO A 116 4.11 22.64 17.83
C PRO A 116 2.94 21.83 18.36
N HIS A 117 3.18 20.59 18.77
CA HIS A 117 2.19 19.67 19.33
C HIS A 117 0.92 19.50 18.46
N ARG A 118 1.10 19.51 17.14
CA ARG A 118 0.01 19.31 16.17
C ARG A 118 0.20 18.02 15.37
N SER A 119 -0.93 17.46 14.99
CA SER A 119 -1.00 16.29 14.13
C SER A 119 -1.15 16.70 12.67
N GLY A 120 -0.73 15.80 11.78
CA GLY A 120 -0.91 15.91 10.35
C GLY A 120 -0.99 14.52 9.71
N GLU A 121 -1.09 14.49 8.40
CA GLU A 121 -1.07 13.25 7.64
C GLU A 121 -0.17 13.35 6.41
N VAL A 122 0.45 12.24 6.05
CA VAL A 122 1.12 12.02 4.77
C VAL A 122 0.25 11.08 3.96
N VAL A 123 -0.20 11.53 2.81
CA VAL A 123 -1.01 10.75 1.87
C VAL A 123 -0.09 10.25 0.75
N LEU A 124 0.10 8.95 0.67
CA LEU A 124 0.87 8.29 -0.39
C LEU A 124 -0.08 7.73 -1.43
N THR A 125 0.14 8.05 -2.70
CA THR A 125 -0.61 7.49 -3.83
C THR A 125 0.35 6.72 -4.73
N LEU A 126 0.03 5.46 -5.01
CA LEU A 126 0.77 4.60 -5.91
C LEU A 126 0.13 4.60 -7.30
N ASP A 127 0.93 4.78 -8.34
CA ASP A 127 0.53 4.61 -9.74
C ASP A 127 1.04 3.28 -10.27
N SER A 128 0.20 2.25 -10.26
CA SER A 128 0.59 0.89 -10.64
C SER A 128 0.96 0.73 -12.13
N LYS A 129 0.58 1.70 -13.00
CA LYS A 129 1.03 1.72 -14.41
C LYS A 129 2.53 1.89 -14.55
N LYS A 130 3.15 2.53 -13.56
CA LYS A 130 4.59 2.81 -13.53
C LYS A 130 5.41 1.72 -12.83
N LEU A 131 4.76 0.71 -12.25
CA LEU A 131 5.45 -0.48 -11.76
C LEU A 131 5.86 -1.36 -12.95
N HIS A 132 7.11 -1.81 -12.98
CA HIS A 132 7.62 -2.61 -14.10
C HIS A 132 7.44 -4.11 -13.87
N ASP A 133 7.77 -4.60 -12.69
CA ASP A 133 7.87 -6.02 -12.40
C ASP A 133 6.64 -6.53 -11.65
N PHE A 134 6.14 -7.68 -12.10
CA PHE A 134 5.13 -8.41 -11.34
C PHE A 134 5.72 -8.95 -10.03
N GLY A 135 4.88 -8.93 -9.00
CA GLY A 135 5.23 -9.33 -7.65
C GLY A 135 5.60 -8.15 -6.78
N LEU A 136 6.49 -8.39 -5.83
CA LEU A 136 6.86 -7.44 -4.79
C LEU A 136 7.76 -6.32 -5.35
N ASN A 137 7.27 -5.11 -5.24
CA ASN A 137 8.01 -3.88 -5.47
C ASN A 137 8.22 -3.20 -4.11
N GLN A 138 9.48 -2.99 -3.73
CA GLN A 138 9.85 -2.36 -2.46
C GLN A 138 10.75 -1.16 -2.69
N THR A 139 10.58 -0.14 -1.86
CA THR A 139 11.41 1.06 -1.83
C THR A 139 11.46 1.63 -0.43
N SER A 140 12.44 2.51 -0.19
CA SER A 140 12.51 3.34 1.00
C SER A 140 12.28 4.79 0.60
N ILE A 141 11.38 5.46 1.32
CA ILE A 141 11.18 6.90 1.28
C ILE A 141 11.55 7.48 2.64
N TYR A 142 11.74 8.78 2.74
CA TYR A 142 12.22 9.41 3.96
C TYR A 142 11.38 10.63 4.30
N LEU A 143 11.01 10.77 5.58
CA LEU A 143 10.29 11.93 6.08
C LEU A 143 11.26 12.94 6.69
N GLY A 144 11.48 14.07 6.01
CA GLY A 144 12.22 15.20 6.55
C GLY A 144 11.34 16.14 7.35
N GLU A 145 11.93 16.90 8.26
CA GLU A 145 11.28 17.93 9.09
C GLU A 145 11.10 19.24 8.32
N ARG A 146 11.96 19.43 7.29
CA ARG A 146 11.95 20.60 6.41
C ARG A 146 12.57 20.27 5.05
N PRO A 147 12.26 21.07 4.01
CA PRO A 147 12.96 20.97 2.73
C PRO A 147 14.46 21.13 2.89
N GLY A 148 15.24 20.25 2.23
CA GLY A 148 16.69 20.24 2.28
C GLY A 148 17.31 19.39 3.38
N ASP A 149 16.51 18.70 4.20
CA ASP A 149 17.01 17.73 5.15
C ASP A 149 17.76 16.59 4.48
N LYS A 150 18.73 16.02 5.21
CA LYS A 150 19.48 14.85 4.71
C LYS A 150 18.73 13.56 4.99
N ILE A 151 18.89 12.63 4.08
CA ILE A 151 18.42 11.25 4.23
C ILE A 151 19.20 10.56 5.33
N SER A 152 18.48 9.86 6.21
CA SER A 152 19.07 9.02 7.26
C SER A 152 18.15 7.83 7.54
N SER A 153 18.71 6.75 8.06
CA SER A 153 17.95 5.55 8.46
C SER A 153 16.90 5.81 9.54
N GLU A 154 17.07 6.87 10.33
CA GLU A 154 16.10 7.27 11.37
C GLU A 154 14.81 7.86 10.79
N ARG A 155 14.84 8.32 9.54
CA ARG A 155 13.74 8.96 8.82
C ARG A 155 13.09 8.03 7.77
N GLU A 156 13.54 6.79 7.74
CA GLU A 156 13.16 5.83 6.72
C GLU A 156 11.75 5.29 6.94
N ILE A 157 10.96 5.27 5.86
CA ILE A 157 9.69 4.60 5.75
C ILE A 157 9.83 3.57 4.64
N SER A 158 9.64 2.29 4.97
CA SER A 158 9.62 1.21 3.99
C SER A 158 8.26 1.18 3.29
N VAL A 159 8.26 1.13 1.97
CA VAL A 159 7.04 1.06 1.17
C VAL A 159 7.08 -0.16 0.29
N SER A 160 6.00 -0.94 0.29
CA SER A 160 5.87 -2.12 -0.56
C SER A 160 4.51 -2.21 -1.24
N ALA A 161 4.49 -2.81 -2.43
CA ALA A 161 3.29 -3.13 -3.18
C ALA A 161 3.50 -4.43 -3.96
N VAL A 162 2.44 -5.18 -4.21
CA VAL A 162 2.49 -6.41 -5.02
C VAL A 162 1.68 -6.20 -6.29
N LEU A 163 2.38 -6.11 -7.45
CA LEU A 163 1.72 -6.02 -8.75
C LEU A 163 1.33 -7.41 -9.22
N LEU A 164 0.04 -7.62 -9.46
CA LEU A 164 -0.52 -8.87 -9.96
C LEU A 164 -0.58 -8.90 -11.49
N PRO A 165 -0.44 -10.08 -12.13
CA PRO A 165 -0.82 -10.26 -13.52
C PRO A 165 -2.34 -10.15 -13.69
N GLY A 166 -2.79 -9.48 -14.76
CA GLY A 166 -4.20 -9.39 -15.11
C GLY A 166 -4.72 -10.67 -15.78
N PHE A 167 -5.95 -11.04 -15.45
CA PHE A 167 -6.67 -12.17 -16.04
C PHE A 167 -8.09 -11.78 -16.48
N GLU A 168 -8.37 -10.49 -16.59
CA GLU A 168 -9.71 -9.94 -16.87
C GLU A 168 -10.23 -10.37 -18.24
N GLU A 169 -9.33 -10.57 -19.21
CA GLU A 169 -9.69 -10.96 -20.58
C GLU A 169 -9.91 -12.48 -20.76
N MET A 170 -9.69 -13.29 -19.72
CA MET A 170 -9.88 -14.72 -19.80
C MET A 170 -11.36 -15.10 -19.85
N THR A 171 -11.74 -15.87 -20.87
CA THR A 171 -13.07 -16.45 -20.98
C THR A 171 -13.29 -17.54 -19.91
N SER A 172 -14.55 -17.88 -19.63
CA SER A 172 -14.89 -18.96 -18.68
C SER A 172 -14.29 -20.31 -19.10
N SER A 173 -14.23 -20.58 -20.41
CA SER A 173 -13.59 -21.79 -20.95
C SER A 173 -12.09 -21.81 -20.69
N GLN A 174 -11.41 -20.69 -20.88
CA GLN A 174 -9.97 -20.58 -20.57
C GLN A 174 -9.68 -20.74 -19.09
N LYS A 175 -10.50 -20.14 -18.21
CA LYS A 175 -10.39 -20.32 -16.75
C LYS A 175 -10.61 -21.77 -16.34
N ALA A 176 -11.54 -22.50 -16.97
CA ALA A 176 -11.78 -23.92 -16.71
C ALA A 176 -10.62 -24.84 -17.12
N GLN A 177 -9.72 -24.39 -18.01
CA GLN A 177 -8.52 -25.10 -18.45
C GLN A 177 -7.25 -24.55 -17.79
N ALA A 178 -7.36 -23.55 -16.92
CA ALA A 178 -6.22 -22.90 -16.27
C ALA A 178 -5.47 -23.83 -15.31
N PRO A 179 -4.22 -23.51 -14.98
CA PRO A 179 -3.52 -24.18 -13.89
C PRO A 179 -4.18 -23.87 -12.56
N LYS A 180 -3.99 -24.73 -11.57
CA LYS A 180 -4.46 -24.52 -10.20
C LYS A 180 -3.37 -24.91 -9.21
N VAL A 181 -2.85 -23.93 -8.49
CA VAL A 181 -1.84 -24.16 -7.47
C VAL A 181 -2.47 -24.64 -6.16
N ALA A 182 -1.96 -25.71 -5.61
CA ALA A 182 -2.27 -26.17 -4.27
C ALA A 182 -0.99 -26.26 -3.45
N LEU A 183 -1.03 -25.82 -2.20
CA LEU A 183 0.06 -25.91 -1.25
C LEU A 183 -0.23 -26.99 -0.21
N SER A 184 0.78 -27.75 0.21
CA SER A 184 0.65 -28.64 1.38
C SER A 184 0.37 -27.87 2.66
N THR A 185 0.86 -26.63 2.77
CA THR A 185 0.58 -25.69 3.85
C THR A 185 0.87 -24.26 3.40
N SER A 186 0.09 -23.30 3.89
CA SER A 186 0.35 -21.86 3.71
C SER A 186 1.23 -21.29 4.83
N THR A 187 1.47 -22.06 5.90
CA THR A 187 2.33 -21.68 7.02
C THR A 187 3.30 -22.81 7.32
N LEU A 188 4.59 -22.55 7.11
CA LEU A 188 5.66 -23.50 7.42
C LEU A 188 6.23 -23.17 8.79
N ASP A 189 5.99 -24.04 9.75
CA ASP A 189 6.59 -23.95 11.08
C ASP A 189 7.95 -24.64 11.09
N LEU A 190 8.99 -23.88 11.42
CA LEU A 190 10.37 -24.35 11.54
C LEU A 190 10.79 -24.54 13.00
N GLY A 191 9.93 -24.16 13.96
CA GLY A 191 10.20 -24.20 15.39
C GLY A 191 11.27 -23.21 15.84
N SER A 192 11.96 -23.53 16.94
CA SER A 192 13.00 -22.71 17.55
C SER A 192 14.40 -23.05 17.06
N PHE A 193 15.25 -22.02 16.93
CA PHE A 193 16.65 -22.22 16.55
C PHE A 193 17.44 -23.07 17.56
N ASN A 194 17.15 -23.00 18.86
CA ASN A 194 17.83 -23.79 19.91
C ASN A 194 19.36 -23.85 19.70
N GLY A 195 20.00 -22.70 19.44
CA GLY A 195 21.43 -22.61 19.17
C GLY A 195 21.86 -22.96 17.73
N LYS A 196 20.99 -23.51 16.91
CA LYS A 196 21.30 -23.78 15.50
C LYS A 196 21.43 -22.49 14.70
N LYS A 197 22.36 -22.46 13.76
CA LYS A 197 22.56 -21.30 12.85
C LYS A 197 21.51 -21.23 11.75
N LYS A 198 20.92 -22.35 11.36
CA LYS A 198 19.95 -22.47 10.25
C LYS A 198 18.88 -23.49 10.60
N LEU A 199 17.63 -23.19 10.20
CA LEU A 199 16.52 -24.15 10.17
C LEU A 199 16.11 -24.38 8.73
N LYS A 200 15.66 -25.57 8.41
CA LYS A 200 15.24 -25.98 7.07
C LYS A 200 13.87 -26.63 7.10
N GLY A 201 13.07 -26.35 6.09
CA GLY A 201 11.79 -27.00 5.86
C GLY A 201 11.41 -26.98 4.39
N GLU A 202 10.31 -27.62 4.07
CA GLU A 202 9.81 -27.69 2.71
C GLU A 202 8.29 -27.57 2.66
N VAL A 203 7.80 -26.97 1.58
CA VAL A 203 6.37 -26.91 1.23
C VAL A 203 6.22 -27.55 -0.14
N ILE A 204 5.21 -28.39 -0.31
CA ILE A 204 4.93 -29.03 -1.58
C ILE A 204 3.93 -28.16 -2.34
N LEU A 205 4.27 -27.79 -3.58
CA LEU A 205 3.38 -27.14 -4.53
C LEU A 205 2.92 -28.20 -5.52
N THR A 206 1.62 -28.32 -5.72
CA THR A 206 1.01 -29.24 -6.68
C THR A 206 0.18 -28.47 -7.69
N ASN A 207 0.30 -28.79 -8.96
CA ASN A 207 -0.60 -28.29 -9.99
C ASN A 207 -1.83 -29.20 -10.13
N GLN A 208 -2.95 -28.77 -9.59
CA GLN A 208 -4.25 -29.48 -9.69
C GLN A 208 -5.08 -29.04 -10.91
N GLY A 209 -4.55 -28.14 -11.73
CA GLY A 209 -5.20 -27.65 -12.93
C GLY A 209 -4.96 -28.50 -14.15
N LYS A 210 -5.37 -27.98 -15.32
CA LYS A 210 -5.33 -28.71 -16.60
C LYS A 210 -4.24 -28.23 -17.55
N SER A 211 -3.62 -27.09 -17.27
CA SER A 211 -2.49 -26.53 -18.03
C SER A 211 -1.26 -26.35 -17.13
N ASN A 212 -0.12 -26.04 -17.71
CA ASN A 212 1.11 -25.85 -16.98
C ASN A 212 1.01 -24.67 -16.00
N LEU A 213 1.33 -24.94 -14.74
CA LEU A 213 1.48 -23.92 -13.73
C LEU A 213 2.90 -23.32 -13.81
N GLU A 214 2.97 -22.00 -13.93
CA GLU A 214 4.23 -21.26 -14.00
C GLU A 214 4.41 -20.40 -12.75
N ILE A 215 5.54 -20.53 -12.10
CA ILE A 215 5.96 -19.61 -11.03
C ILE A 215 6.78 -18.49 -11.66
N ARG A 216 6.12 -17.38 -11.98
CA ARG A 216 6.70 -16.24 -12.70
C ARG A 216 7.71 -15.48 -11.85
N SER A 217 7.40 -15.29 -10.58
CA SER A 217 8.26 -14.61 -9.62
C SER A 217 8.26 -15.36 -8.28
N MET A 218 9.40 -15.31 -7.59
CA MET A 218 9.54 -15.82 -6.22
C MET A 218 10.43 -14.86 -5.44
N GLN A 219 9.87 -14.22 -4.44
CA GLN A 219 10.48 -13.12 -3.70
C GLN A 219 10.25 -13.29 -2.20
N MET A 220 11.05 -12.63 -1.39
CA MET A 220 10.93 -12.62 0.07
C MET A 220 10.74 -11.21 0.57
N PHE A 221 9.81 -11.02 1.52
CA PHE A 221 9.56 -9.72 2.14
C PHE A 221 10.64 -9.31 3.15
N THR A 222 11.40 -10.27 3.64
CA THR A 222 12.43 -10.05 4.66
C THR A 222 13.70 -10.80 4.29
N GLU A 223 14.82 -10.23 4.64
CA GLU A 223 16.11 -10.93 4.57
C GLU A 223 16.16 -12.09 5.57
N GLY A 224 17.13 -12.97 5.39
CA GLY A 224 17.36 -14.11 6.29
C GLY A 224 16.62 -15.39 5.94
N LEU A 225 15.86 -15.38 4.83
CA LEU A 225 15.37 -16.59 4.17
C LEU A 225 16.19 -16.88 2.92
N GLN A 226 16.50 -18.15 2.69
CA GLN A 226 16.98 -18.68 1.43
C GLN A 226 15.95 -19.67 0.91
N VAL A 227 15.50 -19.49 -0.32
CA VAL A 227 14.46 -20.32 -0.93
C VAL A 227 14.94 -20.91 -2.24
N SER A 228 14.53 -22.14 -2.53
CA SER A 228 14.76 -22.77 -3.81
C SER A 228 13.57 -23.63 -4.21
N LEU A 229 13.23 -23.58 -5.50
CA LEU A 229 12.18 -24.36 -6.12
C LEU A 229 12.80 -25.28 -7.17
N GLY A 230 12.46 -26.57 -7.17
CA GLY A 230 13.06 -27.55 -8.07
C GLY A 230 12.89 -27.20 -9.55
N LYS A 231 11.74 -26.67 -9.92
CA LYS A 231 11.44 -26.14 -11.25
C LYS A 231 10.32 -25.10 -11.18
N ARG A 232 10.28 -24.19 -12.14
CA ARG A 232 9.29 -23.11 -12.19
C ARG A 232 8.04 -23.45 -13.03
N THR A 233 8.12 -24.46 -13.87
CA THR A 233 6.99 -24.95 -14.67
C THR A 233 6.59 -26.33 -14.16
N ILE A 234 5.34 -26.46 -13.71
CA ILE A 234 4.79 -27.66 -13.09
C ILE A 234 3.64 -28.15 -13.96
N LYS A 235 3.77 -29.36 -14.51
CA LYS A 235 2.74 -29.96 -15.38
C LYS A 235 1.48 -30.30 -14.57
N PRO A 236 0.31 -30.48 -15.21
CA PRO A 236 -0.90 -30.99 -14.57
C PRO A 236 -0.63 -32.27 -13.77
N GLY A 237 -1.09 -32.31 -12.52
CA GLY A 237 -0.90 -33.44 -11.59
C GLY A 237 0.49 -33.53 -10.96
N GLU A 238 1.45 -32.72 -11.37
CA GLU A 238 2.81 -32.77 -10.89
C GLU A 238 2.99 -31.95 -9.61
N SER A 239 3.96 -32.36 -8.77
CA SER A 239 4.34 -31.65 -7.55
C SER A 239 5.80 -31.28 -7.53
N VAL A 240 6.13 -30.17 -6.87
CA VAL A 240 7.50 -29.68 -6.67
C VAL A 240 7.69 -29.19 -5.24
N LYS A 241 8.91 -29.32 -4.71
CA LYS A 241 9.27 -28.86 -3.37
C LYS A 241 9.82 -27.45 -3.39
N LEU A 242 9.20 -26.57 -2.62
CA LEU A 242 9.77 -25.29 -2.21
C LEU A 242 10.58 -25.55 -0.94
N LYS A 243 11.91 -25.48 -1.04
CA LYS A 243 12.81 -25.61 0.10
C LYS A 243 13.08 -24.24 0.69
N VAL A 244 12.93 -24.13 2.01
CA VAL A 244 13.14 -22.89 2.76
C VAL A 244 14.22 -23.11 3.80
N THR A 245 15.16 -22.18 3.88
CA THR A 245 16.18 -22.14 4.93
C THR A 245 16.12 -20.79 5.63
N ALA A 246 15.89 -20.81 6.94
CA ALA A 246 15.92 -19.65 7.82
C ALA A 246 17.30 -19.48 8.45
N ILE A 247 17.85 -18.26 8.47
CA ILE A 247 19.19 -17.93 8.96
C ILE A 247 19.08 -17.10 10.24
N ALA A 248 19.47 -17.67 11.39
CA ALA A 248 19.30 -17.07 12.71
C ALA A 248 19.95 -15.69 12.84
N ALA A 249 21.20 -15.54 12.39
CA ALA A 249 21.98 -14.31 12.53
C ALA A 249 21.35 -13.09 11.83
N ILE A 250 20.58 -13.32 10.75
CA ILE A 250 19.92 -12.28 9.98
C ILE A 250 18.54 -12.03 10.58
N LEU A 251 17.73 -13.05 10.79
CA LEU A 251 16.36 -12.93 11.29
C LEU A 251 16.28 -12.30 12.69
N LYS A 252 17.28 -12.53 13.56
CA LYS A 252 17.36 -11.87 14.89
C LYS A 252 17.57 -10.36 14.82
N LYS A 253 18.15 -9.85 13.75
CA LYS A 253 18.39 -8.41 13.53
C LYS A 253 17.20 -7.72 12.86
N GLN A 254 16.29 -8.47 12.30
CA GLN A 254 15.13 -7.95 11.61
C GLN A 254 14.07 -7.48 12.61
N ARG A 255 13.38 -6.40 12.26
CA ARG A 255 12.18 -5.94 12.97
C ARG A 255 11.12 -7.05 12.95
N SER A 256 10.13 -6.95 13.83
CA SER A 256 9.12 -7.98 14.14
C SER A 256 8.18 -8.39 12.99
N ARG A 257 8.65 -8.47 11.74
CA ARG A 257 7.84 -8.98 10.62
C ARG A 257 7.93 -10.50 10.55
N THR A 258 6.78 -11.16 10.37
CA THR A 258 6.75 -12.59 10.05
C THR A 258 7.38 -12.81 8.67
N PRO A 259 8.46 -13.61 8.57
CA PRO A 259 9.10 -13.91 7.29
C PRO A 259 8.11 -14.58 6.32
N ARG A 260 8.09 -14.13 5.07
CA ARG A 260 7.14 -14.59 4.06
C ARG A 260 7.85 -14.83 2.73
N VAL A 261 7.46 -15.89 2.04
CA VAL A 261 7.82 -16.14 0.63
C VAL A 261 6.62 -15.82 -0.23
N LEU A 262 6.80 -14.93 -1.18
CA LEU A 262 5.81 -14.56 -2.18
C LEU A 262 6.13 -15.27 -3.50
N MET A 263 5.13 -15.86 -4.12
CA MET A 263 5.19 -16.37 -5.48
C MET A 263 4.08 -15.75 -6.32
N ILE A 264 4.41 -15.34 -7.54
CA ILE A 264 3.44 -14.92 -8.56
C ILE A 264 3.30 -16.06 -9.56
N THR A 265 2.06 -16.43 -9.84
CA THR A 265 1.72 -17.58 -10.69
C THR A 265 0.87 -17.15 -11.89
N ASN A 266 0.64 -18.06 -12.82
CA ASN A 266 -0.33 -17.91 -13.90
C ASN A 266 -1.68 -18.58 -13.57
N ASP A 267 -1.93 -18.95 -12.32
CA ASP A 267 -3.24 -19.39 -11.84
C ASP A 267 -4.16 -18.17 -11.68
N PRO A 268 -5.26 -18.05 -12.41
CA PRO A 268 -6.13 -16.86 -12.34
C PRO A 268 -6.87 -16.74 -11.00
N ASP A 269 -7.07 -17.84 -10.27
CA ASP A 269 -7.72 -17.83 -8.97
C ASP A 269 -6.71 -17.57 -7.83
N HIS A 270 -5.41 -17.87 -8.07
CA HIS A 270 -4.33 -17.73 -7.10
C HIS A 270 -3.08 -17.12 -7.74
N ALA A 271 -3.26 -15.94 -8.37
CA ALA A 271 -2.15 -15.19 -8.97
C ALA A 271 -1.02 -14.88 -7.98
N LYS A 272 -1.38 -14.70 -6.71
CA LYS A 272 -0.48 -14.48 -5.58
C LYS A 272 -0.57 -15.64 -4.61
N VAL A 273 0.57 -16.22 -4.30
CA VAL A 273 0.72 -17.27 -3.31
C VAL A 273 1.71 -16.83 -2.26
N VAL A 274 1.32 -16.86 -0.99
CA VAL A 274 2.18 -16.47 0.14
C VAL A 274 2.35 -17.66 1.08
N VAL A 275 3.61 -18.01 1.36
CA VAL A 275 3.97 -18.96 2.40
C VAL A 275 4.56 -18.19 3.58
N ARG A 276 3.87 -18.25 4.73
CA ARG A 276 4.37 -17.68 6.00
C ARG A 276 5.35 -18.64 6.64
N ILE A 277 6.44 -18.12 7.17
CA ILE A 277 7.46 -18.91 7.86
C ILE A 277 7.41 -18.56 9.34
N GLN A 278 6.96 -19.52 10.15
CA GLN A 278 7.00 -19.39 11.60
C GLN A 278 8.35 -19.90 12.11
N VAL A 279 9.01 -19.07 12.90
CA VAL A 279 10.29 -19.39 13.53
C VAL A 279 10.39 -18.63 14.85
N GLU A 280 10.70 -19.33 15.90
CA GLU A 280 11.01 -18.73 17.21
C GLU A 280 12.46 -18.24 17.19
N LYS A 281 12.64 -16.93 17.53
CA LYS A 281 13.92 -16.20 17.42
C LYS A 281 14.83 -16.41 18.62
#